data_4449335857080cfda5b4e026022fd517
#
_entry.id   4449335857080cfda5b4e026022fd517
#
_cell.length_a   1.000
_cell.length_b   1.000
_cell.length_c   1.000
_cell.angle_alpha   90.00
_cell.angle_beta   90.00
_cell.angle_gamma   90.00
#
_symmetry.space_group_name_H-M   'P 1'
#
loop_
_entity.id
_entity.type
_entity.pdbx_description
1 polymer ?
#
loop_
_entity_poly.entity_id
_entity_poly.type
_entity_poly.pdbx_seq_one_letter_code
_entity_poly.pdbx_strand_id
1 'polypeptide(L)'
;MKRFSKYFIVAVLALFSLARTAAFAHQEGDWREKMRAERVAFLTTAMELTPAEAEKFWPVYNSMEAERRASFGKVMKAYKALSDGVAAGKTDKELEVLVNDYTTANKNSHSIEAKYTPQLIKILSVSKVAKLFVAEEEFRRQQIGRWSSSKK
;
A
#
# COMPACT_ATOMS: atom_id res chain seq x y z
N MET A 1 0.59 -50.71 -20.42
CA MET A 1 0.44 -49.37 -21.04
C MET A 1 -0.53 -48.41 -20.33
N LYS A 2 -1.15 -48.76 -19.17
CA LYS A 2 -2.14 -47.88 -18.46
C LYS A 2 -1.57 -47.01 -17.30
N ARG A 3 -0.28 -47.17 -16.91
CA ARG A 3 0.32 -46.42 -15.79
C ARG A 3 0.93 -45.08 -16.20
N PHE A 4 1.38 -44.92 -17.43
CA PHE A 4 1.99 -43.68 -17.94
C PHE A 4 0.98 -42.54 -18.11
N SER A 5 -0.29 -42.84 -18.36
CA SER A 5 -1.36 -41.83 -18.55
C SER A 5 -1.69 -41.04 -17.29
N LYS A 6 -1.62 -41.66 -16.10
CA LYS A 6 -1.95 -40.97 -14.82
C LYS A 6 -0.91 -39.92 -14.43
N TYR A 7 0.36 -40.21 -14.64
CA TYR A 7 1.45 -39.24 -14.34
C TYR A 7 1.51 -38.09 -15.35
N PHE A 8 1.12 -38.35 -16.60
CA PHE A 8 1.03 -37.32 -17.63
C PHE A 8 -0.07 -36.31 -17.32
N ILE A 9 -1.25 -36.74 -16.86
CA ILE A 9 -2.36 -35.90 -16.47
C ILE A 9 -2.00 -35.06 -15.22
N VAL A 10 -1.32 -35.66 -14.22
CA VAL A 10 -0.87 -34.93 -13.03
C VAL A 10 0.18 -33.89 -13.37
N ALA A 11 1.12 -34.19 -14.27
CA ALA A 11 2.15 -33.24 -14.74
C ALA A 11 1.53 -32.06 -15.54
N VAL A 12 0.53 -32.32 -16.37
CA VAL A 12 -0.19 -31.26 -17.12
C VAL A 12 -1.00 -30.38 -16.18
N LEU A 13 -1.67 -30.93 -15.17
CA LEU A 13 -2.40 -30.15 -14.17
C LEU A 13 -1.46 -29.29 -13.28
N ALA A 14 -0.27 -29.79 -12.96
CA ALA A 14 0.74 -29.03 -12.20
C ALA A 14 1.30 -27.86 -13.03
N LEU A 15 1.49 -28.02 -14.33
CA LEU A 15 1.95 -26.95 -15.23
C LEU A 15 0.86 -25.87 -15.42
N PHE A 16 -0.42 -26.23 -15.43
CA PHE A 16 -1.52 -25.26 -15.51
C PHE A 16 -1.69 -24.44 -14.22
N SER A 17 -1.38 -25.01 -13.05
CA SER A 17 -1.46 -24.27 -11.79
C SER A 17 -0.32 -23.25 -11.63
N LEU A 18 0.89 -23.54 -12.12
CA LEU A 18 2.03 -22.63 -12.13
C LEU A 18 1.84 -21.45 -13.10
N ALA A 19 1.22 -21.66 -14.24
CA ALA A 19 0.94 -20.60 -15.21
C ALA A 19 -0.08 -19.57 -14.70
N ARG A 20 -1.05 -19.99 -13.87
CA ARG A 20 -2.05 -19.06 -13.28
C ARG A 20 -1.41 -18.12 -12.24
N THR A 21 -0.51 -18.60 -11.40
CA THR A 21 0.15 -17.74 -10.38
C THR A 21 1.05 -16.67 -10.99
N ALA A 22 1.73 -16.97 -12.10
CA ALA A 22 2.56 -16.01 -12.83
C ALA A 22 1.71 -14.91 -13.51
N ALA A 23 0.54 -15.25 -14.07
CA ALA A 23 -0.35 -14.28 -14.70
C ALA A 23 -0.95 -13.29 -13.69
N PHE A 24 -1.35 -13.74 -12.52
CA PHE A 24 -1.86 -12.87 -11.45
C PHE A 24 -0.79 -11.94 -10.89
N ALA A 25 0.44 -12.41 -10.68
CA ALA A 25 1.54 -11.58 -10.21
C ALA A 25 1.93 -10.50 -11.23
N HIS A 26 1.87 -10.78 -12.52
CA HIS A 26 2.14 -9.83 -13.58
C HIS A 26 1.05 -8.73 -13.65
N GLN A 27 -0.21 -9.10 -13.52
CA GLN A 27 -1.33 -8.17 -13.54
C GLN A 27 -1.37 -7.25 -12.30
N GLU A 28 -0.99 -7.73 -11.12
CA GLU A 28 -0.83 -6.88 -9.92
C GLU A 28 0.33 -5.89 -10.04
N GLY A 29 1.44 -6.29 -10.66
CA GLY A 29 2.59 -5.43 -10.93
C GLY A 29 2.22 -4.27 -11.85
N ASP A 30 1.55 -4.56 -12.95
CA ASP A 30 1.10 -3.60 -13.96
C ASP A 30 0.10 -2.58 -13.37
N TRP A 31 -0.86 -3.05 -12.58
CA TRP A 31 -1.82 -2.17 -11.90
C TRP A 31 -1.15 -1.21 -10.91
N ARG A 32 -0.21 -1.70 -10.11
CA ARG A 32 0.52 -0.86 -9.13
C ARG A 32 1.37 0.19 -9.83
N GLU A 33 2.02 -0.17 -10.92
CA GLU A 33 2.83 0.75 -11.72
C GLU A 33 1.95 1.83 -12.37
N LYS A 34 0.82 1.45 -12.95
CA LYS A 34 -0.18 2.38 -13.48
C LYS A 34 -0.68 3.36 -12.42
N MET A 35 -1.06 2.86 -11.26
CA MET A 35 -1.52 3.70 -10.14
C MET A 35 -0.43 4.66 -9.65
N ARG A 36 0.83 4.22 -9.66
CA ARG A 36 1.97 5.07 -9.32
C ARG A 36 2.17 6.17 -10.36
N ALA A 37 2.12 5.84 -11.64
CA ALA A 37 2.23 6.80 -12.73
C ALA A 37 1.10 7.84 -12.69
N GLU A 38 -0.15 7.40 -12.49
CA GLU A 38 -1.31 8.30 -12.33
C GLU A 38 -1.12 9.25 -11.14
N ARG A 39 -0.64 8.75 -9.99
CA ARG A 39 -0.37 9.60 -8.82
C ARG A 39 0.73 10.61 -9.10
N VAL A 40 1.82 10.20 -9.75
CA VAL A 40 2.93 11.11 -10.12
C VAL A 40 2.41 12.23 -11.01
N ALA A 41 1.66 11.92 -12.06
CA ALA A 41 1.08 12.91 -12.96
C ALA A 41 0.14 13.86 -12.21
N PHE A 42 -0.76 13.32 -11.39
CA PHE A 42 -1.74 14.09 -10.62
C PHE A 42 -1.06 15.06 -9.64
N LEU A 43 -0.15 14.57 -8.79
CA LEU A 43 0.53 15.41 -7.80
C LEU A 43 1.43 16.46 -8.45
N THR A 44 2.15 16.11 -9.52
CA THR A 44 3.00 17.07 -10.25
C THR A 44 2.18 18.24 -10.75
N THR A 45 1.01 17.97 -11.32
CA THR A 45 0.09 19.00 -11.83
C THR A 45 -0.54 19.81 -10.70
N ALA A 46 -1.10 19.15 -9.68
CA ALA A 46 -1.80 19.83 -8.57
C ALA A 46 -0.87 20.74 -7.76
N MET A 47 0.39 20.32 -7.57
CA MET A 47 1.40 21.10 -6.86
C MET A 47 2.12 22.11 -7.76
N GLU A 48 1.89 22.09 -9.08
CA GLU A 48 2.61 22.94 -10.06
C GLU A 48 4.13 22.81 -9.89
N LEU A 49 4.64 21.56 -9.80
CA LEU A 49 6.08 21.31 -9.58
C LEU A 49 6.86 21.71 -10.83
N THR A 50 7.89 22.53 -10.63
CA THR A 50 8.92 22.72 -11.64
C THR A 50 9.83 21.49 -11.75
N PRO A 51 10.57 21.28 -12.85
CA PRO A 51 11.49 20.17 -12.97
C PRO A 51 12.53 20.12 -11.84
N ALA A 52 13.08 21.27 -11.43
CA ALA A 52 14.08 21.37 -10.35
C ALA A 52 13.49 21.04 -8.97
N GLU A 53 12.21 21.36 -8.72
CA GLU A 53 11.52 20.96 -7.50
C GLU A 53 11.17 19.48 -7.53
N ALA A 54 10.69 18.95 -8.65
CA ALA A 54 10.36 17.55 -8.81
C ALA A 54 11.58 16.64 -8.56
N GLU A 55 12.76 17.01 -9.05
CA GLU A 55 14.01 16.27 -8.84
C GLU A 55 14.31 16.09 -7.33
N LYS A 56 14.06 17.11 -6.51
CA LYS A 56 14.29 17.07 -5.05
C LYS A 56 13.13 16.42 -4.30
N PHE A 57 11.90 16.63 -4.75
CA PHE A 57 10.69 16.19 -4.09
C PHE A 57 10.50 14.67 -4.16
N TRP A 58 10.61 14.07 -5.35
CA TRP A 58 10.27 12.67 -5.55
C TRP A 58 11.10 11.69 -4.70
N PRO A 59 12.41 11.87 -4.49
CA PRO A 59 13.17 10.99 -3.58
C PRO A 59 12.63 10.99 -2.16
N VAL A 60 12.30 12.17 -1.61
CA VAL A 60 11.77 12.32 -0.24
C VAL A 60 10.35 11.73 -0.16
N TYR A 61 9.51 12.05 -1.13
CA TYR A 61 8.14 11.52 -1.21
C TYR A 61 8.12 9.99 -1.34
N ASN A 62 8.95 9.42 -2.20
CA ASN A 62 9.04 7.97 -2.37
C ASN A 62 9.53 7.26 -1.09
N SER A 63 10.42 7.89 -0.33
CA SER A 63 10.87 7.37 0.98
C SER A 63 9.72 7.39 1.99
N MET A 64 8.94 8.47 2.05
CA MET A 64 7.74 8.58 2.87
C MET A 64 6.72 7.49 2.50
N GLU A 65 6.45 7.31 1.22
CA GLU A 65 5.52 6.29 0.73
C GLU A 65 5.98 4.85 1.01
N ALA A 66 7.28 4.59 0.94
CA ALA A 66 7.83 3.29 1.32
C ALA A 66 7.63 3.01 2.82
N GLU A 67 7.87 4.02 3.67
CA GLU A 67 7.67 3.90 5.12
C GLU A 67 6.18 3.76 5.46
N ARG A 68 5.27 4.49 4.80
CA ARG A 68 3.81 4.33 4.93
C ARG A 68 3.37 2.90 4.62
N ARG A 69 3.84 2.32 3.50
CA ARG A 69 3.51 0.94 3.12
C ARG A 69 4.03 -0.08 4.14
N ALA A 70 5.27 0.09 4.60
CA ALA A 70 5.85 -0.79 5.61
C ALA A 70 5.09 -0.71 6.95
N SER A 71 4.72 0.50 7.35
CA SER A 71 3.95 0.74 8.58
C SER A 71 2.54 0.19 8.48
N PHE A 72 1.86 0.37 7.35
CA PHE A 72 0.55 -0.25 7.11
C PHE A 72 0.62 -1.78 7.22
N GLY A 73 1.67 -2.41 6.70
CA GLY A 73 1.91 -3.85 6.87
C GLY A 73 2.00 -4.26 8.36
N LYS A 74 2.64 -3.44 9.20
CA LYS A 74 2.69 -3.67 10.66
C LYS A 74 1.31 -3.53 11.31
N VAL A 75 0.54 -2.51 10.93
CA VAL A 75 -0.84 -2.33 11.40
C VAL A 75 -1.70 -3.54 11.06
N MET A 76 -1.64 -4.01 9.81
CA MET A 76 -2.42 -5.18 9.38
C MET A 76 -2.00 -6.46 10.09
N LYS A 77 -0.70 -6.64 10.36
CA LYS A 77 -0.21 -7.78 11.17
C LYS A 77 -0.73 -7.73 12.60
N ALA A 78 -0.68 -6.57 13.24
CA ALA A 78 -1.18 -6.39 14.61
C ALA A 78 -2.70 -6.56 14.67
N TYR A 79 -3.44 -6.01 13.69
CA TYR A 79 -4.88 -6.23 13.54
C TYR A 79 -5.24 -7.72 13.42
N LYS A 80 -4.52 -8.44 12.55
CA LYS A 80 -4.74 -9.88 12.39
C LYS A 80 -4.51 -10.64 13.70
N ALA A 81 -3.41 -10.35 14.41
CA ALA A 81 -3.12 -10.98 15.69
C ALA A 81 -4.22 -10.70 16.73
N LEU A 82 -4.73 -9.47 16.78
CA LEU A 82 -5.85 -9.09 17.67
C LEU A 82 -7.13 -9.84 17.27
N SER A 83 -7.48 -9.87 15.99
CA SER A 83 -8.65 -10.58 15.48
C SER A 83 -8.59 -12.09 15.77
N ASP A 84 -7.43 -12.71 15.52
CA ASP A 84 -7.19 -14.13 15.82
C ASP A 84 -7.28 -14.40 17.34
N GLY A 85 -6.77 -13.49 18.15
CA GLY A 85 -6.84 -13.57 19.63
C GLY A 85 -8.27 -13.53 20.16
N VAL A 86 -9.10 -12.64 19.62
CA VAL A 86 -10.54 -12.57 19.93
C VAL A 86 -11.24 -13.86 19.53
N ALA A 87 -11.01 -14.33 18.30
CA ALA A 87 -11.62 -15.56 17.78
C ALA A 87 -11.21 -16.81 18.58
N ALA A 88 -9.99 -16.83 19.13
CA ALA A 88 -9.48 -17.91 19.97
C ALA A 88 -9.97 -17.85 21.44
N GLY A 89 -10.74 -16.83 21.83
CA GLY A 89 -11.20 -16.66 23.20
C GLY A 89 -10.08 -16.42 24.22
N LYS A 90 -9.04 -15.66 23.82
CA LYS A 90 -7.92 -15.33 24.71
C LYS A 90 -8.39 -14.58 25.94
N THR A 91 -7.62 -14.71 27.03
CA THR A 91 -7.88 -13.99 28.28
C THR A 91 -7.74 -12.48 28.12
N ASP A 92 -8.38 -11.69 28.99
CA ASP A 92 -8.29 -10.22 28.97
C ASP A 92 -6.83 -9.73 29.02
N LYS A 93 -5.98 -10.38 29.82
CA LYS A 93 -4.56 -10.04 29.92
C LYS A 93 -3.79 -10.27 28.61
N GLU A 94 -4.12 -11.31 27.88
CA GLU A 94 -3.52 -11.58 26.55
C GLU A 94 -4.06 -10.61 25.50
N LEU A 95 -5.36 -10.29 25.55
CA LEU A 95 -5.99 -9.32 24.66
C LEU A 95 -5.47 -7.90 24.91
N GLU A 96 -5.18 -7.52 26.15
CA GLU A 96 -4.58 -6.22 26.49
C GLU A 96 -3.25 -6.00 25.74
N VAL A 97 -2.38 -7.02 25.66
CA VAL A 97 -1.13 -6.94 24.91
C VAL A 97 -1.40 -6.71 23.43
N LEU A 98 -2.33 -7.46 22.83
CA LEU A 98 -2.68 -7.34 21.41
C LEU A 98 -3.32 -5.99 21.07
N VAL A 99 -4.15 -5.44 21.97
CA VAL A 99 -4.72 -4.10 21.85
C VAL A 99 -3.62 -3.04 21.89
N ASN A 100 -2.66 -3.15 22.81
CA ASN A 100 -1.53 -2.23 22.90
C ASN A 100 -0.62 -2.28 21.67
N ASP A 101 -0.35 -3.48 21.14
CA ASP A 101 0.42 -3.66 19.90
C ASP A 101 -0.29 -3.00 18.71
N TYR A 102 -1.60 -3.23 18.56
CA TYR A 102 -2.38 -2.64 17.47
C TYR A 102 -2.45 -1.11 17.57
N THR A 103 -2.72 -0.56 18.75
CA THR A 103 -2.80 0.89 18.96
C THR A 103 -1.44 1.57 18.76
N THR A 104 -0.35 0.92 19.19
CA THR A 104 1.02 1.39 18.95
C THR A 104 1.38 1.39 17.47
N ALA A 105 1.05 0.33 16.74
CA ALA A 105 1.26 0.26 15.30
C ALA A 105 0.49 1.37 14.56
N ASN A 106 -0.77 1.64 14.94
CA ASN A 106 -1.56 2.74 14.38
C ASN A 106 -0.94 4.10 14.66
N LYS A 107 -0.56 4.38 15.92
CA LYS A 107 0.11 5.63 16.30
C LYS A 107 1.36 5.87 15.45
N ASN A 108 2.20 4.86 15.30
CA ASN A 108 3.41 4.95 14.49
C ASN A 108 3.10 5.20 13.00
N SER A 109 2.03 4.60 12.48
CA SER A 109 1.60 4.82 11.10
C SER A 109 1.14 6.26 10.85
N HIS A 110 0.38 6.84 11.78
CA HIS A 110 -0.09 8.22 11.68
C HIS A 110 1.00 9.29 11.91
N SER A 111 2.16 8.92 12.48
CA SER A 111 3.25 9.86 12.71
C SER A 111 4.16 10.08 11.50
N ILE A 112 4.02 9.31 10.42
CA ILE A 112 4.93 9.34 9.27
C ILE A 112 4.85 10.68 8.54
N GLU A 113 3.66 11.22 8.30
CA GLU A 113 3.51 12.53 7.67
C GLU A 113 4.20 13.62 8.48
N ALA A 114 3.98 13.64 9.79
CA ALA A 114 4.61 14.62 10.69
C ALA A 114 6.15 14.52 10.67
N LYS A 115 6.70 13.31 10.50
CA LYS A 115 8.15 13.07 10.37
C LYS A 115 8.71 13.65 9.06
N TYR A 116 8.00 13.53 7.93
CA TYR A 116 8.49 13.97 6.63
C TYR A 116 8.16 15.42 6.29
N THR A 117 7.11 15.99 6.87
CA THR A 117 6.68 17.37 6.62
C THR A 117 7.82 18.40 6.74
N PRO A 118 8.70 18.38 7.78
CA PRO A 118 9.82 19.31 7.86
C PRO A 118 10.84 19.15 6.72
N GLN A 119 11.02 17.95 6.19
CA GLN A 119 11.92 17.71 5.06
C GLN A 119 11.32 18.26 3.77
N LEU A 120 10.00 18.08 3.56
CA LEU A 120 9.28 18.63 2.41
C LEU A 120 9.30 20.16 2.41
N ILE A 121 9.10 20.81 3.56
CA ILE A 121 9.16 22.29 3.70
C ILE A 121 10.56 22.85 3.42
N LYS A 122 11.63 22.08 3.61
CA LYS A 122 13.00 22.50 3.27
C LYS A 122 13.26 22.54 1.76
N ILE A 123 12.52 21.78 0.97
CA ILE A 123 12.74 21.64 -0.47
C ILE A 123 11.65 22.30 -1.32
N LEU A 124 10.48 22.57 -0.74
CA LEU A 124 9.34 23.21 -1.37
C LEU A 124 8.82 24.36 -0.52
N SER A 125 8.08 25.29 -1.12
CA SER A 125 7.33 26.27 -0.35
C SER A 125 6.24 25.61 0.50
N VAL A 126 5.90 26.22 1.65
CA VAL A 126 4.81 25.74 2.51
C VAL A 126 3.49 25.62 1.74
N SER A 127 3.21 26.55 0.81
CA SER A 127 2.04 26.49 -0.07
C SER A 127 2.00 25.22 -0.92
N LYS A 128 3.12 24.80 -1.49
CA LYS A 128 3.20 23.55 -2.27
C LYS A 128 3.06 22.30 -1.41
N VAL A 129 3.59 22.33 -0.18
CA VAL A 129 3.37 21.23 0.79
C VAL A 129 1.90 21.16 1.20
N ALA A 130 1.22 22.29 1.38
CA ALA A 130 -0.23 22.30 1.62
C ALA A 130 -1.01 21.72 0.42
N LYS A 131 -0.64 22.13 -0.83
CA LYS A 131 -1.22 21.54 -2.06
C LYS A 131 -0.99 20.01 -2.12
N LEU A 132 0.16 19.50 -1.68
CA LEU A 132 0.43 18.06 -1.61
C LEU A 132 -0.63 17.33 -0.78
N PHE A 133 -0.88 17.76 0.45
CA PHE A 133 -1.84 17.08 1.34
C PHE A 133 -3.27 17.14 0.80
N VAL A 134 -3.67 18.28 0.22
CA VAL A 134 -4.99 18.41 -0.44
C VAL A 134 -5.08 17.45 -1.63
N ALA A 135 -4.07 17.45 -2.50
CA ALA A 135 -4.03 16.61 -3.69
C ALA A 135 -3.98 15.10 -3.37
N GLU A 136 -3.25 14.70 -2.33
CA GLU A 136 -3.26 13.30 -1.89
C GLU A 136 -4.66 12.83 -1.45
N GLU A 137 -5.38 13.68 -0.70
CA GLU A 137 -6.73 13.38 -0.27
C GLU A 137 -7.71 13.33 -1.45
N GLU A 138 -7.59 14.25 -2.40
CA GLU A 138 -8.39 14.25 -3.63
C GLU A 138 -8.13 13.02 -4.49
N PHE A 139 -6.85 12.65 -4.69
CA PHE A 139 -6.47 11.45 -5.40
C PHE A 139 -7.05 10.20 -4.74
N ARG A 140 -6.95 10.10 -3.42
CA ARG A 140 -7.51 9.00 -2.64
C ARG A 140 -9.02 8.87 -2.83
N ARG A 141 -9.76 9.98 -2.78
CA ARG A 141 -11.22 10.00 -3.00
C ARG A 141 -11.59 9.57 -4.41
N GLN A 142 -10.86 10.05 -5.42
CA GLN A 142 -11.08 9.63 -6.81
C GLN A 142 -10.89 8.12 -6.99
N GLN A 143 -9.86 7.53 -6.38
CA GLN A 143 -9.62 6.09 -6.47
C GLN A 143 -10.74 5.29 -5.81
N ILE A 144 -11.23 5.71 -4.64
CA ILE A 144 -12.36 5.06 -3.96
C ILE A 144 -13.62 5.17 -4.82
N GLY A 145 -13.89 6.34 -5.41
CA GLY A 145 -15.02 6.55 -6.30
C GLY A 145 -14.99 5.65 -7.55
N ARG A 146 -13.85 5.52 -8.20
CA ARG A 146 -13.65 4.61 -9.36
C ARG A 146 -13.90 3.15 -8.97
N TRP A 147 -13.40 2.72 -7.81
CA TRP A 147 -13.56 1.35 -7.35
C TRP A 147 -15.02 1.02 -7.01
N SER A 148 -15.77 1.96 -6.44
CA SER A 148 -17.19 1.78 -6.13
C SER A 148 -18.07 1.73 -7.39
N SER A 149 -17.73 2.49 -8.44
CA SER A 149 -18.46 2.49 -9.71
C SER A 149 -18.16 1.28 -10.60
N SER A 150 -16.98 0.67 -10.47
CA SER A 150 -16.61 -0.53 -11.22
C SER A 150 -17.26 -1.83 -10.71
N LYS A 151 -17.93 -1.77 -9.55
CA LYS A 151 -18.65 -2.91 -8.94
C LYS A 151 -20.17 -2.92 -9.22
N LYS A 152 -20.68 -1.93 -9.94
CA LYS A 152 -22.06 -1.87 -10.43
C LYS A 152 -22.13 -2.35 -11.85
#